data_20bf07c7ee4961477c06dd22817324ef
#
_entry.id   20bf07c7ee4961477c06dd22817324ef
#
_cell.length_a   1.000
_cell.length_b   1.000
_cell.length_c   1.000
_cell.angle_alpha   90.00
_cell.angle_beta   90.00
_cell.angle_gamma   90.00
#
_symmetry.space_group_name_H-M   'P 1'
#
loop_
_entity.id
_entity.type
_entity.pdbx_description
1 polymer ?
#
loop_
_entity_poly.entity_id
_entity_poly.type
_entity_poly.pdbx_seq_one_letter_code
_entity_poly.pdbx_strand_id
1 'polypeptide(L)'
;MKYNFLKTNGEIHVKMEDFDKAAAEGISVTAYLNREYKDVVSMYDGELDAFDIALLSQGIRVRENRELGLSSSPLQAFFTTNENRNLFREFVVRELRQISGKPSIVNDLIGSTRIIEGDSAKQVILELTNDTEAGKSNKKNLRKQRITEGANIPVKQIKLGEMAIKIYKYGIGVEITYEAARRTTIDMFRKFMELVNVEASYDEVDTIVDVILNGDGNSAATKVFKASQLGSDKYESGKIDEKTLIAYLIKQNFHVFDTIIVGDVVLVDLITTLMDKNLTNAANPQLQFSFPNVLKNLKVVYHEGLGKTSEGKTQIIGLAKEYAIEKVIEADSMIRETERIMANQTQRAYLTENAGFSKLDARASSILVLD
;
A
#
# COMPACT_ATOMS: atom_id res chain seq x y z
N MET A 1 -11.40 0.39 -32.78
CA MET A 1 -10.74 -0.91 -32.53
C MET A 1 -10.65 -1.66 -33.84
N LYS A 2 -9.43 -1.98 -34.30
CA LYS A 2 -9.19 -2.70 -35.57
C LYS A 2 -9.53 -4.20 -35.52
N TYR A 3 -9.64 -4.78 -34.35
CA TYR A 3 -9.71 -6.24 -34.19
C TYR A 3 -11.10 -6.71 -33.84
N ASN A 4 -11.54 -7.77 -34.49
CA ASN A 4 -12.77 -8.44 -34.15
C ASN A 4 -12.53 -9.40 -32.98
N PHE A 5 -12.82 -8.97 -31.77
CA PHE A 5 -12.70 -9.78 -30.55
C PHE A 5 -13.62 -11.02 -30.51
N LEU A 6 -14.34 -11.28 -31.60
CA LEU A 6 -15.16 -12.50 -31.77
C LEU A 6 -14.39 -13.64 -32.42
N LYS A 7 -13.32 -13.33 -33.14
CA LYS A 7 -12.48 -14.32 -33.84
C LYS A 7 -11.01 -13.98 -33.64
N THR A 8 -10.21 -14.96 -33.30
CA THR A 8 -8.76 -14.86 -33.21
C THR A 8 -8.15 -15.13 -34.59
N ASN A 9 -7.08 -14.40 -34.96
CA ASN A 9 -6.31 -14.65 -36.17
C ASN A 9 -5.25 -15.76 -35.97
N GLY A 10 -5.16 -16.27 -34.76
CA GLY A 10 -4.30 -17.40 -34.37
C GLY A 10 -4.83 -17.98 -33.06
N GLU A 11 -4.62 -19.26 -32.85
CA GLU A 11 -5.04 -19.97 -31.65
C GLU A 11 -3.84 -20.25 -30.75
N ILE A 12 -4.00 -19.94 -29.46
CA ILE A 12 -3.03 -20.29 -28.44
C ILE A 12 -3.70 -21.20 -27.44
N HIS A 13 -3.18 -22.41 -27.33
CA HIS A 13 -3.61 -23.42 -26.37
C HIS A 13 -2.60 -23.52 -25.25
N VAL A 14 -2.98 -23.20 -24.02
CA VAL A 14 -2.11 -23.21 -22.85
C VAL A 14 -2.25 -24.56 -22.15
N LYS A 15 -1.14 -25.27 -22.06
CA LYS A 15 -1.05 -26.55 -21.37
C LYS A 15 -0.46 -26.39 -19.97
N MET A 16 -0.65 -27.39 -19.11
CA MET A 16 -0.04 -27.41 -17.77
C MET A 16 1.49 -27.34 -17.84
N GLU A 17 2.07 -28.00 -18.86
CA GLU A 17 3.52 -27.98 -19.10
C GLU A 17 4.10 -26.57 -19.30
N ASP A 18 3.30 -25.62 -19.80
CA ASP A 18 3.73 -24.23 -20.00
C ASP A 18 3.87 -23.50 -18.67
N PHE A 19 3.03 -23.84 -17.69
CA PHE A 19 3.15 -23.34 -16.31
C PHE A 19 4.42 -23.87 -15.64
N ASP A 20 4.70 -25.18 -15.82
CA ASP A 20 5.89 -25.81 -15.23
C ASP A 20 7.18 -25.24 -15.85
N LYS A 21 7.19 -25.02 -17.17
CA LYS A 21 8.33 -24.41 -17.87
C LYS A 21 8.54 -22.95 -17.42
N ALA A 22 7.47 -22.15 -17.34
CA ALA A 22 7.56 -20.78 -16.86
C ALA A 22 8.09 -20.71 -15.43
N ALA A 23 7.62 -21.61 -14.55
CA ALA A 23 8.11 -21.74 -13.19
C ALA A 23 9.59 -22.14 -13.11
N ALA A 24 10.02 -23.10 -13.94
CA ALA A 24 11.42 -23.52 -14.00
C ALA A 24 12.37 -22.40 -14.48
N GLU A 25 11.88 -21.50 -15.33
CA GLU A 25 12.63 -20.34 -15.81
C GLU A 25 12.50 -19.10 -14.89
N GLY A 26 11.69 -19.16 -13.84
CA GLY A 26 11.45 -18.03 -12.91
C GLY A 26 10.72 -16.86 -13.55
N ILE A 27 9.97 -17.06 -14.65
CA ILE A 27 9.23 -16.01 -15.35
C ILE A 27 7.71 -16.22 -15.22
N SER A 28 6.93 -15.16 -15.47
CA SER A 28 5.47 -15.31 -15.50
C SER A 28 5.02 -16.12 -16.71
N VAL A 29 3.91 -16.83 -16.57
CA VAL A 29 3.29 -17.59 -17.67
C VAL A 29 2.99 -16.69 -18.87
N THR A 30 2.49 -15.49 -18.63
CA THR A 30 2.27 -14.48 -19.68
C THR A 30 3.56 -14.13 -20.43
N ALA A 31 4.68 -13.92 -19.71
CA ALA A 31 5.98 -13.62 -20.34
C ALA A 31 6.51 -14.81 -21.16
N TYR A 32 6.35 -16.02 -20.63
CA TYR A 32 6.68 -17.25 -21.33
C TYR A 32 5.88 -17.39 -22.64
N LEU A 33 4.55 -17.25 -22.58
CA LEU A 33 3.68 -17.33 -23.74
C LEU A 33 3.98 -16.26 -24.79
N ASN A 34 4.24 -15.01 -24.36
CA ASN A 34 4.62 -13.93 -25.28
C ASN A 34 5.91 -14.22 -26.04
N ARG A 35 6.84 -14.96 -25.43
CA ARG A 35 8.08 -15.39 -26.08
C ARG A 35 7.85 -16.52 -27.06
N GLU A 36 7.09 -17.54 -26.67
CA GLU A 36 6.82 -18.73 -27.49
C GLU A 36 5.91 -18.39 -28.68
N TYR A 37 4.91 -17.55 -28.50
CA TYR A 37 3.92 -17.21 -29.52
C TYR A 37 4.11 -15.78 -30.07
N LYS A 38 5.37 -15.34 -30.17
CA LYS A 38 5.71 -13.98 -30.63
C LYS A 38 5.10 -13.62 -31.98
N ASP A 39 5.06 -14.57 -32.92
CA ASP A 39 4.49 -14.35 -34.26
C ASP A 39 3.00 -14.09 -34.19
N VAL A 40 2.26 -14.81 -33.36
CA VAL A 40 0.82 -14.62 -33.17
C VAL A 40 0.55 -13.29 -32.48
N VAL A 41 1.33 -12.94 -31.45
CA VAL A 41 1.19 -11.64 -30.74
C VAL A 41 1.47 -10.47 -31.67
N SER A 42 2.44 -10.59 -32.59
CA SER A 42 2.76 -9.53 -33.56
C SER A 42 1.63 -9.20 -34.51
N MET A 43 0.71 -10.14 -34.77
CA MET A 43 -0.47 -9.92 -35.60
C MET A 43 -1.48 -8.94 -34.99
N TYR A 44 -1.37 -8.66 -33.69
CA TYR A 44 -2.27 -7.78 -32.96
C TYR A 44 -1.67 -6.39 -32.62
N ASP A 45 -0.54 -6.04 -33.25
CA ASP A 45 0.14 -4.73 -33.09
C ASP A 45 0.39 -4.33 -31.63
N GLY A 46 0.49 -5.29 -30.71
CA GLY A 46 0.69 -5.07 -29.29
C GLY A 46 -0.57 -4.70 -28.47
N GLU A 47 -1.76 -4.71 -29.09
CA GLU A 47 -3.03 -4.45 -28.38
C GLU A 47 -3.44 -5.63 -27.46
N LEU A 48 -3.05 -6.86 -27.84
CA LEU A 48 -3.31 -8.09 -27.08
C LEU A 48 -2.00 -8.81 -26.79
N ASP A 49 -1.87 -9.36 -25.62
CA ASP A 49 -0.78 -10.28 -25.29
C ASP A 49 -1.18 -11.75 -25.56
N ALA A 50 -0.19 -12.66 -25.50
CA ALA A 50 -0.43 -14.07 -25.77
C ALA A 50 -1.48 -14.68 -24.83
N PHE A 51 -1.56 -14.21 -23.59
CA PHE A 51 -2.55 -14.69 -22.63
C PHE A 51 -3.97 -14.19 -22.98
N ASP A 52 -4.13 -12.92 -23.39
CA ASP A 52 -5.42 -12.39 -23.88
C ASP A 52 -5.88 -13.17 -25.12
N ILE A 53 -4.96 -13.48 -26.04
CA ILE A 53 -5.26 -14.28 -27.22
C ILE A 53 -5.66 -15.71 -26.83
N ALA A 54 -4.99 -16.32 -25.87
CA ALA A 54 -5.35 -17.65 -25.35
C ALA A 54 -6.77 -17.67 -24.76
N LEU A 55 -7.15 -16.63 -24.01
CA LEU A 55 -8.51 -16.49 -23.48
C LEU A 55 -9.54 -16.38 -24.60
N LEU A 56 -9.28 -15.54 -25.60
CA LEU A 56 -10.15 -15.38 -26.77
C LEU A 56 -10.26 -16.67 -27.58
N SER A 57 -9.17 -17.44 -27.74
CA SER A 57 -9.15 -18.74 -28.43
C SER A 57 -10.11 -19.74 -27.77
N GLN A 58 -10.25 -19.65 -26.43
CA GLN A 58 -11.19 -20.45 -25.65
C GLN A 58 -12.59 -19.83 -25.53
N GLY A 59 -12.87 -18.74 -26.27
CA GLY A 59 -14.15 -18.03 -26.24
C GLY A 59 -14.39 -17.20 -24.99
N ILE A 60 -13.35 -16.96 -24.16
CA ILE A 60 -13.43 -16.19 -22.93
C ILE A 60 -13.16 -14.72 -23.20
N ARG A 61 -14.14 -13.87 -23.05
CA ARG A 61 -14.02 -12.41 -23.18
C ARG A 61 -13.89 -11.77 -21.80
N VAL A 62 -12.72 -11.18 -21.56
CA VAL A 62 -12.43 -10.52 -20.27
C VAL A 62 -13.03 -9.12 -20.19
N ARG A 63 -13.07 -8.40 -21.31
CA ARG A 63 -13.53 -7.01 -21.37
C ARG A 63 -14.87 -6.88 -22.08
N GLU A 64 -15.69 -5.96 -21.60
CA GLU A 64 -16.91 -5.52 -22.28
C GLU A 64 -16.55 -4.76 -23.56
N ASN A 65 -17.23 -5.05 -24.65
CA ASN A 65 -17.17 -4.24 -25.86
C ASN A 65 -18.53 -3.58 -26.09
N ARG A 66 -18.66 -2.33 -25.69
CA ARG A 66 -19.90 -1.54 -25.77
C ARG A 66 -20.31 -1.24 -27.20
N GLU A 67 -19.35 -1.06 -28.12
CA GLU A 67 -19.65 -0.78 -29.53
C GLU A 67 -20.34 -1.96 -30.21
N LEU A 68 -20.01 -3.17 -29.81
CA LEU A 68 -20.61 -4.39 -30.33
C LEU A 68 -21.75 -4.94 -29.45
N GLY A 69 -22.08 -4.25 -28.35
CA GLY A 69 -23.10 -4.72 -27.40
C GLY A 69 -22.74 -6.06 -26.69
N LEU A 70 -21.46 -6.37 -26.61
CA LEU A 70 -20.97 -7.62 -26.05
C LEU A 70 -20.50 -7.41 -24.60
N SER A 71 -21.13 -8.11 -23.68
CA SER A 71 -20.67 -8.21 -22.27
C SER A 71 -19.48 -9.14 -22.14
N SER A 72 -18.72 -8.99 -21.03
CA SER A 72 -17.70 -9.96 -20.65
C SER A 72 -18.33 -11.34 -20.39
N SER A 73 -17.55 -12.40 -20.60
CA SER A 73 -18.03 -13.76 -20.43
C SER A 73 -18.40 -14.03 -18.95
N PRO A 74 -19.36 -14.95 -18.69
CA PRO A 74 -19.58 -15.44 -17.34
C PRO A 74 -18.31 -16.09 -16.80
N LEU A 75 -18.07 -15.95 -15.50
CA LEU A 75 -16.88 -16.53 -14.84
C LEU A 75 -16.85 -18.06 -14.97
N GLN A 76 -18.01 -18.70 -15.11
CA GLN A 76 -18.14 -20.14 -15.37
C GLN A 76 -17.37 -20.58 -16.62
N ALA A 77 -17.13 -19.73 -17.61
CA ALA A 77 -16.39 -20.06 -18.82
C ALA A 77 -14.98 -20.59 -18.50
N PHE A 78 -14.35 -20.13 -17.42
CA PHE A 78 -13.07 -20.67 -16.95
C PHE A 78 -13.17 -22.10 -16.40
N PHE A 79 -14.35 -22.61 -16.08
CA PHE A 79 -14.50 -23.90 -15.41
C PHE A 79 -15.09 -24.98 -16.33
N THR A 80 -15.31 -24.69 -17.60
CA THR A 80 -15.92 -25.61 -18.56
C THR A 80 -14.97 -26.72 -18.97
N THR A 81 -13.69 -26.40 -19.19
CA THR A 81 -12.66 -27.35 -19.59
C THR A 81 -11.45 -27.33 -18.64
N ASN A 82 -10.59 -28.35 -18.69
CA ASN A 82 -9.37 -28.36 -17.89
C ASN A 82 -8.39 -27.25 -18.32
N GLU A 83 -8.31 -26.98 -19.62
CA GLU A 83 -7.47 -25.90 -20.17
C GLU A 83 -7.92 -24.54 -19.63
N ASN A 84 -9.20 -24.26 -19.66
CA ASN A 84 -9.76 -23.02 -19.16
C ASN A 84 -9.49 -22.82 -17.65
N ARG A 85 -9.46 -23.89 -16.85
CA ARG A 85 -9.13 -23.81 -15.42
C ARG A 85 -7.71 -23.36 -15.17
N ASN A 86 -6.77 -23.82 -16.00
CA ASN A 86 -5.38 -23.36 -15.91
C ASN A 86 -5.29 -21.85 -16.22
N LEU A 87 -6.07 -21.38 -17.20
CA LEU A 87 -6.17 -19.96 -17.51
C LEU A 87 -6.75 -19.14 -16.36
N PHE A 88 -7.70 -19.66 -15.59
CA PHE A 88 -8.24 -18.97 -14.42
C PHE A 88 -7.17 -18.64 -13.38
N ARG A 89 -6.27 -19.58 -13.11
CA ARG A 89 -5.18 -19.35 -12.16
C ARG A 89 -4.30 -18.16 -12.58
N GLU A 90 -3.86 -18.12 -13.84
CA GLU A 90 -3.03 -17.01 -14.34
C GLU A 90 -3.83 -15.71 -14.43
N PHE A 91 -5.11 -15.78 -14.81
CA PHE A 91 -6.01 -14.63 -14.81
C PHE A 91 -6.08 -13.97 -13.44
N VAL A 92 -6.34 -14.70 -12.37
CA VAL A 92 -6.37 -14.17 -11.00
C VAL A 92 -5.03 -13.56 -10.60
N VAL A 93 -3.92 -14.25 -10.89
CA VAL A 93 -2.56 -13.74 -10.61
C VAL A 93 -2.30 -12.41 -11.31
N ARG A 94 -2.69 -12.33 -12.57
CA ARG A 94 -2.49 -11.14 -13.41
C ARG A 94 -3.34 -9.96 -12.92
N GLU A 95 -4.61 -10.21 -12.63
CA GLU A 95 -5.49 -9.17 -12.09
C GLU A 95 -4.98 -8.65 -10.73
N LEU A 96 -4.54 -9.52 -9.83
CA LEU A 96 -3.95 -9.11 -8.56
C LEU A 96 -2.69 -8.27 -8.74
N ARG A 97 -1.82 -8.61 -9.70
CA ARG A 97 -0.64 -7.77 -10.01
C ARG A 97 -1.02 -6.39 -10.51
N GLN A 98 -2.03 -6.31 -11.40
CA GLN A 98 -2.49 -5.03 -11.93
C GLN A 98 -3.12 -4.17 -10.83
N ILE A 99 -3.83 -4.79 -9.90
CA ILE A 99 -4.48 -4.10 -8.78
C ILE A 99 -3.42 -3.67 -7.76
N SER A 100 -2.45 -4.51 -7.42
CA SER A 100 -1.34 -4.16 -6.50
C SER A 100 -0.46 -3.02 -7.02
N GLY A 101 -0.40 -2.82 -8.34
CA GLY A 101 0.31 -1.70 -8.95
C GLY A 101 -0.44 -0.36 -8.90
N LYS A 102 -1.72 -0.35 -8.48
CA LYS A 102 -2.47 0.89 -8.31
C LYS A 102 -2.01 1.65 -7.05
N PRO A 103 -2.15 2.99 -7.03
CA PRO A 103 -1.86 3.77 -5.83
C PRO A 103 -2.64 3.22 -4.63
N SER A 104 -1.94 2.78 -3.61
CA SER A 104 -2.50 2.30 -2.35
C SER A 104 -2.24 3.33 -1.25
N ILE A 105 -3.13 3.40 -0.26
CA ILE A 105 -2.95 4.21 0.96
C ILE A 105 -1.62 3.84 1.64
N VAL A 106 -1.24 2.57 1.60
CA VAL A 106 0.01 2.06 2.15
C VAL A 106 1.22 2.74 1.52
N ASN A 107 1.22 2.94 0.19
CA ASN A 107 2.30 3.62 -0.53
C ASN A 107 2.50 5.08 -0.10
N ASP A 108 1.49 5.67 0.52
CA ASP A 108 1.56 7.03 1.05
C ASP A 108 2.22 7.11 2.43
N LEU A 109 2.33 5.99 3.11
CA LEU A 109 2.88 5.87 4.46
C LEU A 109 4.29 5.27 4.49
N ILE A 110 4.67 4.51 3.45
CA ILE A 110 5.95 3.81 3.36
C ILE A 110 6.98 4.67 2.62
N GLY A 111 8.17 4.83 3.19
CA GLY A 111 9.30 5.51 2.58
C GLY A 111 10.16 4.61 1.71
N SER A 112 10.32 3.35 2.12
CA SER A 112 11.14 2.37 1.39
C SER A 112 10.59 0.96 1.50
N THR A 113 10.87 0.15 0.49
CA THR A 113 10.56 -1.28 0.51
C THR A 113 11.85 -2.06 0.31
N ARG A 114 12.12 -3.03 1.18
CA ARG A 114 13.29 -3.90 1.12
C ARG A 114 12.86 -5.36 0.98
N ILE A 115 13.43 -6.04 0.01
CA ILE A 115 13.25 -7.48 -0.16
C ILE A 115 14.40 -8.20 0.56
N ILE A 116 14.08 -9.23 1.33
CA ILE A 116 15.03 -10.03 2.09
C ILE A 116 14.94 -11.49 1.68
N GLU A 117 16.06 -12.20 1.79
CA GLU A 117 16.12 -13.65 1.65
C GLU A 117 16.04 -14.27 3.06
N GLY A 118 15.02 -15.10 3.30
CA GLY A 118 14.78 -15.75 4.60
C GLY A 118 13.77 -15.03 5.50
N ASP A 119 13.45 -15.67 6.61
CA ASP A 119 12.35 -15.33 7.53
C ASP A 119 12.68 -14.22 8.54
N SER A 120 13.90 -13.72 8.56
CA SER A 120 14.34 -12.70 9.52
C SER A 120 15.29 -11.67 8.92
N ALA A 121 15.03 -10.42 9.19
CA ALA A 121 15.92 -9.31 8.84
C ALA A 121 16.19 -8.43 10.04
N LYS A 122 17.42 -8.01 10.21
CA LYS A 122 17.75 -6.97 11.20
C LYS A 122 17.40 -5.60 10.63
N GLN A 123 16.79 -4.78 11.48
CA GLN A 123 16.50 -3.39 11.16
C GLN A 123 17.79 -2.60 10.95
N VAL A 124 17.81 -1.75 9.94
CA VAL A 124 18.89 -0.76 9.73
C VAL A 124 18.51 0.52 10.46
N ILE A 125 19.24 0.85 11.53
CA ILE A 125 19.00 2.06 12.32
C ILE A 125 19.95 3.15 11.84
N LEU A 126 19.38 4.26 11.37
CA LEU A 126 20.12 5.45 11.00
C LEU A 126 20.44 6.28 12.26
N GLU A 127 21.56 5.98 12.91
CA GLU A 127 22.00 6.73 14.08
C GLU A 127 22.75 8.00 13.65
N LEU A 128 22.07 9.12 13.76
CA LEU A 128 22.63 10.43 13.38
C LEU A 128 23.28 11.19 14.56
N THR A 129 23.23 10.60 15.75
CA THR A 129 23.80 11.20 16.96
C THR A 129 24.95 10.34 17.51
N ASN A 130 26.09 10.95 17.74
CA ASN A 130 27.12 10.33 18.58
C ASN A 130 26.69 10.50 20.04
N ASP A 131 26.05 9.48 20.62
CA ASP A 131 25.78 9.43 22.06
C ASP A 131 27.07 9.12 22.81
N THR A 132 27.86 10.16 23.08
CA THR A 132 29.00 10.04 23.99
C THR A 132 28.63 10.43 25.42
N GLU A 133 27.45 10.97 25.66
CA GLU A 133 26.95 11.27 27.01
C GLU A 133 25.46 10.99 27.12
N ALA A 134 25.12 10.12 28.06
CA ALA A 134 23.75 9.76 28.39
C ALA A 134 22.86 11.00 28.61
N GLY A 135 21.85 11.18 27.77
CA GLY A 135 20.73 12.08 28.01
C GLY A 135 20.79 13.47 27.41
N LYS A 136 21.79 13.86 26.66
CA LYS A 136 21.83 15.18 25.96
C LYS A 136 21.83 15.00 24.44
N SER A 137 20.66 14.97 23.84
CA SER A 137 20.51 15.11 22.38
C SER A 137 21.02 16.48 21.92
N ASN A 138 22.28 16.55 21.53
CA ASN A 138 22.89 17.77 21.05
C ASN A 138 22.53 17.98 19.57
N LYS A 139 21.59 18.88 19.28
CA LYS A 139 21.25 19.33 17.91
C LYS A 139 22.45 19.73 17.07
N LYS A 140 23.58 20.09 17.72
CA LYS A 140 24.83 20.47 17.07
C LYS A 140 25.51 19.32 16.31
N ASN A 141 25.29 18.06 16.72
CA ASN A 141 26.00 16.91 16.15
C ASN A 141 25.49 16.50 14.75
N LEU A 142 24.35 17.01 14.32
CA LEU A 142 23.77 16.72 12.99
C LEU A 142 24.27 17.68 11.89
N ARG A 143 24.81 18.85 12.25
CA ARG A 143 25.26 19.86 11.31
C ARG A 143 26.76 19.72 11.03
N LYS A 144 27.21 20.20 9.87
CA LYS A 144 28.62 20.39 9.61
C LYS A 144 29.21 21.32 10.70
N GLN A 145 30.22 20.84 11.40
CA GLN A 145 30.91 21.62 12.44
C GLN A 145 32.19 22.25 11.87
N ARG A 146 32.55 23.42 12.36
CA ARG A 146 33.88 23.97 12.11
C ARG A 146 34.87 23.14 12.93
N ILE A 147 35.86 22.57 12.27
CA ILE A 147 36.89 21.74 12.85
C ILE A 147 38.18 22.51 12.80
N THR A 148 38.89 22.61 13.91
CA THR A 148 40.22 23.17 13.99
C THR A 148 41.23 22.21 13.36
N GLU A 149 42.33 22.75 12.85
CA GLU A 149 43.41 21.95 12.26
C GLU A 149 43.89 20.90 13.30
N GLY A 150 43.93 19.63 12.87
CA GLY A 150 44.32 18.52 13.75
C GLY A 150 43.22 17.94 14.66
N ALA A 151 41.98 18.48 14.65
CA ALA A 151 40.89 17.92 15.42
C ALA A 151 40.18 16.75 14.70
N ASN A 152 39.67 15.79 15.46
CA ASN A 152 38.94 14.65 14.91
C ASN A 152 37.63 15.06 14.22
N ILE A 153 37.42 14.53 13.03
CA ILE A 153 36.18 14.72 12.28
C ILE A 153 35.05 13.90 12.95
N PRO A 154 33.91 14.52 13.30
CA PRO A 154 32.79 13.79 13.84
C PRO A 154 32.22 12.79 12.81
N VAL A 155 32.16 11.51 13.18
CA VAL A 155 31.70 10.42 12.32
C VAL A 155 30.27 10.05 12.71
N LYS A 156 29.44 9.85 11.71
CA LYS A 156 28.06 9.31 11.89
C LYS A 156 28.06 7.83 11.54
N GLN A 157 27.29 7.05 12.26
CA GLN A 157 27.28 5.61 12.13
C GLN A 157 25.90 5.11 11.68
N ILE A 158 25.92 4.08 10.84
CA ILE A 158 24.75 3.23 10.56
C ILE A 158 24.91 1.99 11.44
N LYS A 159 23.91 1.69 12.24
CA LYS A 159 23.91 0.51 13.12
C LYS A 159 22.83 -0.46 12.67
N LEU A 160 23.09 -1.74 12.91
CA LEU A 160 22.06 -2.78 12.80
C LEU A 160 21.35 -2.89 14.15
N GLY A 161 20.04 -2.99 14.13
CA GLY A 161 19.23 -3.26 15.31
C GLY A 161 19.59 -4.62 15.93
N GLU A 162 19.38 -4.76 17.22
CA GLU A 162 19.64 -6.00 17.94
C GLU A 162 18.59 -7.06 17.65
N MET A 163 17.32 -6.63 17.52
CA MET A 163 16.19 -7.50 17.26
C MET A 163 15.88 -7.60 15.76
N ALA A 164 15.38 -8.75 15.34
CA ALA A 164 14.85 -8.93 14.01
C ALA A 164 13.50 -8.20 13.85
N ILE A 165 13.23 -7.73 12.65
CA ILE A 165 11.93 -7.17 12.28
C ILE A 165 10.92 -8.31 12.37
N LYS A 166 9.75 -8.04 12.95
CA LYS A 166 8.65 -9.00 12.99
C LYS A 166 8.02 -9.09 11.61
N ILE A 167 8.10 -10.27 11.01
CA ILE A 167 7.49 -10.58 9.74
C ILE A 167 6.22 -11.37 10.01
N TYR A 168 5.11 -10.93 9.44
CA TYR A 168 3.82 -11.57 9.53
C TYR A 168 3.39 -12.12 8.18
N LYS A 169 2.65 -13.21 8.21
CA LYS A 169 2.03 -13.75 7.00
C LYS A 169 0.69 -13.06 6.78
N TYR A 170 0.58 -12.31 5.70
CA TYR A 170 -0.67 -11.75 5.23
C TYR A 170 -1.26 -12.70 4.20
N GLY A 171 -2.56 -12.89 4.24
CA GLY A 171 -3.23 -13.78 3.31
C GLY A 171 -4.64 -13.32 3.04
N ILE A 172 -5.04 -13.43 1.78
CA ILE A 172 -6.37 -13.14 1.33
C ILE A 172 -6.91 -14.30 0.52
N GLY A 173 -8.15 -14.70 0.78
CA GLY A 173 -8.84 -15.77 0.09
C GLY A 173 -10.14 -15.27 -0.54
N VAL A 174 -10.39 -15.70 -1.76
CA VAL A 174 -11.64 -15.44 -2.47
C VAL A 174 -12.35 -16.76 -2.73
N GLU A 175 -13.59 -16.88 -2.31
CA GLU A 175 -14.41 -18.04 -2.57
C GLU A 175 -15.60 -17.68 -3.46
N ILE A 176 -15.85 -18.50 -4.46
CA ILE A 176 -17.01 -18.35 -5.34
C ILE A 176 -17.74 -19.70 -5.49
N THR A 177 -19.05 -19.69 -5.33
CA THR A 177 -19.89 -20.86 -5.59
C THR A 177 -20.11 -21.05 -7.10
N TYR A 178 -20.38 -22.27 -7.54
CA TYR A 178 -20.66 -22.53 -8.96
C TYR A 178 -21.88 -21.78 -9.47
N GLU A 179 -22.89 -21.56 -8.62
CA GLU A 179 -24.06 -20.77 -9.00
C GLU A 179 -23.71 -19.29 -9.17
N ALA A 180 -22.93 -18.73 -8.26
CA ALA A 180 -22.43 -17.37 -8.38
C ALA A 180 -21.56 -17.20 -9.62
N ALA A 181 -20.68 -18.16 -9.92
CA ALA A 181 -19.82 -18.13 -11.11
C ALA A 181 -20.61 -18.14 -12.43
N ARG A 182 -21.80 -18.77 -12.45
CA ARG A 182 -22.71 -18.74 -13.61
C ARG A 182 -23.33 -17.37 -13.86
N ARG A 183 -23.59 -16.62 -12.78
CA ARG A 183 -24.32 -15.33 -12.84
C ARG A 183 -23.36 -14.14 -12.84
N THR A 184 -22.14 -14.32 -12.35
CA THR A 184 -21.11 -13.27 -12.26
C THR A 184 -20.34 -13.21 -13.57
N THR A 185 -20.23 -12.02 -14.15
CA THR A 185 -19.35 -11.77 -15.29
C THR A 185 -17.92 -11.57 -14.80
N ILE A 186 -16.95 -11.81 -15.69
CA ILE A 186 -15.52 -11.61 -15.38
C ILE A 186 -15.26 -10.16 -14.94
N ASP A 187 -15.93 -9.20 -15.53
CA ASP A 187 -15.79 -7.78 -15.20
C ASP A 187 -16.26 -7.45 -13.78
N MET A 188 -17.38 -8.07 -13.34
CA MET A 188 -17.84 -7.96 -11.95
C MET A 188 -16.86 -8.62 -10.97
N PHE A 189 -16.29 -9.76 -11.34
CA PHE A 189 -15.29 -10.43 -10.52
C PHE A 189 -14.03 -9.57 -10.35
N ARG A 190 -13.59 -8.86 -11.40
CA ARG A 190 -12.46 -7.91 -11.31
C ARG A 190 -12.74 -6.79 -10.33
N LYS A 191 -13.94 -6.20 -10.38
CA LYS A 191 -14.35 -5.17 -9.40
C LYS A 191 -14.36 -5.72 -7.96
N PHE A 192 -14.80 -6.94 -7.79
CA PHE A 192 -14.75 -7.61 -6.49
C PHE A 192 -13.30 -7.78 -6.01
N MET A 193 -12.38 -8.21 -6.89
CA MET A 193 -10.97 -8.32 -6.56
C MET A 193 -10.34 -6.97 -6.20
N GLU A 194 -10.77 -5.88 -6.84
CA GLU A 194 -10.35 -4.51 -6.48
C GLU A 194 -10.78 -4.16 -5.04
N LEU A 195 -12.01 -4.46 -4.65
CA LEU A 195 -12.49 -4.22 -3.29
C LEU A 195 -11.72 -5.04 -2.26
N VAL A 196 -11.49 -6.31 -2.55
CA VAL A 196 -10.71 -7.22 -1.71
C VAL A 196 -9.28 -6.69 -1.48
N ASN A 197 -8.64 -6.13 -2.52
CA ASN A 197 -7.31 -5.54 -2.37
C ASN A 197 -7.32 -4.22 -1.58
N VAL A 198 -8.39 -3.44 -1.68
CA VAL A 198 -8.55 -2.24 -0.84
C VAL A 198 -8.64 -2.63 0.63
N GLU A 199 -9.45 -3.62 0.98
CA GLU A 199 -9.54 -4.17 2.34
C GLU A 199 -8.18 -4.64 2.86
N ALA A 200 -7.44 -5.43 2.06
CA ALA A 200 -6.10 -5.87 2.42
C ALA A 200 -5.12 -4.70 2.69
N SER A 201 -5.29 -3.60 1.96
CA SER A 201 -4.49 -2.39 2.19
C SER A 201 -4.78 -1.73 3.55
N TYR A 202 -6.00 -1.82 4.06
CA TYR A 202 -6.33 -1.32 5.39
C TYR A 202 -5.67 -2.15 6.49
N ASP A 203 -5.60 -3.47 6.38
CA ASP A 203 -4.90 -4.33 7.35
C ASP A 203 -3.40 -3.98 7.44
N GLU A 204 -2.77 -3.66 6.31
CA GLU A 204 -1.39 -3.18 6.30
C GLU A 204 -1.26 -1.80 6.99
N VAL A 205 -2.21 -0.90 6.78
CA VAL A 205 -2.22 0.42 7.44
C VAL A 205 -2.40 0.26 8.94
N ASP A 206 -3.27 -0.65 9.40
CA ASP A 206 -3.44 -0.97 10.83
C ASP A 206 -2.11 -1.40 11.45
N THR A 207 -1.36 -2.26 10.77
CA THR A 207 -0.05 -2.70 11.24
C THR A 207 0.97 -1.55 11.28
N ILE A 208 0.96 -0.66 10.28
CA ILE A 208 1.82 0.54 10.27
C ILE A 208 1.49 1.46 11.45
N VAL A 209 0.21 1.69 11.70
CA VAL A 209 -0.26 2.49 12.83
C VAL A 209 0.15 1.87 14.16
N ASP A 210 0.02 0.54 14.31
CA ASP A 210 0.46 -0.17 15.51
C ASP A 210 1.97 -0.02 15.74
N VAL A 211 2.79 -0.18 14.70
CA VAL A 211 4.25 0.04 14.76
C VAL A 211 4.58 1.48 15.19
N ILE A 212 3.83 2.48 14.72
CA ILE A 212 4.05 3.87 15.12
C ILE A 212 3.67 4.08 16.60
N LEU A 213 2.53 3.56 17.03
CA LEU A 213 2.01 3.74 18.38
C LEU A 213 2.81 2.98 19.43
N ASN A 214 3.11 1.71 19.19
CA ASN A 214 3.67 0.77 20.17
C ASN A 214 5.15 0.48 19.96
N GLY A 215 5.70 0.84 18.81
CA GLY A 215 7.09 0.53 18.44
C GLY A 215 7.22 -0.79 17.68
N ASP A 216 8.41 -1.02 17.15
CA ASP A 216 8.76 -2.20 16.32
C ASP A 216 9.62 -3.23 17.05
N GLY A 217 9.85 -3.04 18.34
CA GLY A 217 10.73 -3.86 19.18
C GLY A 217 12.18 -3.35 19.26
N ASN A 218 12.71 -2.72 18.22
CA ASN A 218 14.01 -2.05 18.24
C ASN A 218 13.87 -0.57 18.60
N SER A 219 12.85 0.09 18.08
CA SER A 219 12.51 1.48 18.37
C SER A 219 11.35 1.55 19.35
N ALA A 220 11.48 2.43 20.32
CA ALA A 220 10.40 2.70 21.29
C ALA A 220 9.17 3.30 20.57
N ALA A 221 8.05 3.34 21.30
CA ALA A 221 6.87 4.07 20.90
C ALA A 221 7.21 5.51 20.46
N THR A 222 6.45 6.02 19.52
CA THR A 222 6.70 7.34 18.93
C THR A 222 6.50 8.45 19.96
N LYS A 223 7.25 9.53 19.84
CA LYS A 223 7.16 10.68 20.74
C LYS A 223 5.77 11.31 20.70
N VAL A 224 5.17 11.48 21.88
CA VAL A 224 3.86 12.07 22.07
C VAL A 224 4.00 13.55 22.42
N PHE A 225 3.24 14.41 21.73
CA PHE A 225 3.05 15.82 22.06
C PHE A 225 1.61 16.02 22.56
N LYS A 226 1.46 16.87 23.56
CA LYS A 226 0.15 17.29 24.04
C LYS A 226 -0.22 18.63 23.41
N ALA A 227 -1.44 18.75 22.91
CA ALA A 227 -1.90 19.97 22.26
C ALA A 227 -1.86 21.18 23.19
N SER A 228 -2.24 21.00 24.48
CA SER A 228 -2.15 22.00 25.52
C SER A 228 -0.75 22.60 25.72
N GLN A 229 0.32 21.84 25.41
CA GLN A 229 1.72 22.26 25.53
C GLN A 229 2.27 22.97 24.30
N LEU A 230 1.51 23.03 23.20
CA LEU A 230 1.96 23.64 21.95
C LEU A 230 1.74 25.14 21.88
N GLY A 231 1.13 25.75 22.90
CA GLY A 231 1.16 27.18 23.12
C GLY A 231 0.10 28.01 22.39
N SER A 232 -1.08 27.44 22.17
CA SER A 232 -2.24 28.25 21.79
C SER A 232 -2.99 28.74 23.05
N ASP A 233 -3.00 30.03 23.30
CA ASP A 233 -3.75 30.62 24.43
C ASP A 233 -5.28 30.41 24.35
N LYS A 234 -5.74 29.84 23.23
CA LYS A 234 -7.16 29.56 22.93
C LYS A 234 -7.42 28.10 22.60
N TYR A 235 -6.53 27.19 22.99
CA TYR A 235 -6.73 25.76 22.73
C TYR A 235 -7.98 25.28 23.52
N GLU A 236 -8.93 24.70 22.76
CA GLU A 236 -10.07 23.99 23.35
C GLU A 236 -9.74 22.49 23.40
N SER A 237 -9.86 21.92 24.61
CA SER A 237 -9.60 20.47 24.82
C SER A 237 -10.42 19.61 23.86
N GLY A 238 -9.75 18.64 23.23
CA GLY A 238 -10.37 17.70 22.32
C GLY A 238 -10.62 18.19 20.89
N LYS A 239 -10.37 19.48 20.58
CA LYS A 239 -10.53 20.02 19.23
C LYS A 239 -9.19 20.39 18.61
N ILE A 240 -9.08 20.27 17.29
CA ILE A 240 -7.91 20.74 16.57
C ILE A 240 -8.09 22.18 16.12
N ASP A 241 -7.14 23.05 16.47
CA ASP A 241 -7.03 24.40 15.94
C ASP A 241 -5.89 24.50 14.94
N GLU A 242 -6.03 25.35 13.90
CA GLU A 242 -5.01 25.59 12.87
C GLU A 242 -3.66 25.97 13.48
N LYS A 243 -3.66 26.82 14.52
CA LYS A 243 -2.44 27.23 15.21
C LYS A 243 -1.73 26.07 15.89
N THR A 244 -2.51 25.21 16.54
CA THR A 244 -1.99 24.00 17.21
C THR A 244 -1.41 23.02 16.19
N LEU A 245 -2.08 22.82 15.05
CA LEU A 245 -1.57 21.97 13.96
C LEU A 245 -0.27 22.54 13.38
N ILE A 246 -0.25 23.83 13.04
CA ILE A 246 0.96 24.48 12.52
C ILE A 246 2.09 24.43 13.54
N ALA A 247 1.82 24.70 14.81
CA ALA A 247 2.82 24.63 15.88
C ALA A 247 3.37 23.21 16.03
N TYR A 248 2.51 22.19 15.91
CA TYR A 248 2.90 20.79 15.91
C TYR A 248 3.84 20.46 14.74
N LEU A 249 3.50 20.85 13.51
CA LEU A 249 4.31 20.61 12.32
C LEU A 249 5.67 21.33 12.38
N ILE A 250 5.71 22.58 12.90
CA ILE A 250 6.94 23.36 13.04
C ILE A 250 7.84 22.83 14.16
N LYS A 251 7.28 22.29 15.22
CA LYS A 251 8.02 21.79 16.39
C LYS A 251 8.87 20.55 16.09
N GLN A 252 8.65 19.94 14.92
CA GLN A 252 9.49 18.84 14.41
C GLN A 252 10.86 19.38 13.96
N ASN A 253 11.91 18.99 14.67
CA ASN A 253 13.22 19.61 14.50
C ASN A 253 14.07 19.02 13.37
N PHE A 254 13.75 17.79 12.92
CA PHE A 254 14.59 17.01 12.02
C PHE A 254 13.97 16.77 10.65
N HIS A 255 12.70 16.40 10.63
CA HIS A 255 11.95 16.10 9.43
C HIS A 255 10.75 17.01 9.33
N VAL A 256 10.46 17.47 8.12
CA VAL A 256 9.19 18.18 7.85
C VAL A 256 8.14 17.10 7.58
N PHE A 257 7.08 17.11 8.34
CA PHE A 257 5.98 16.18 8.11
C PHE A 257 5.20 16.58 6.87
N ASP A 258 5.02 15.62 6.00
CA ASP A 258 4.27 15.73 4.77
C ASP A 258 2.94 14.95 4.79
N THR A 259 2.80 14.05 5.77
CA THR A 259 1.62 13.20 5.90
C THR A 259 1.11 13.19 7.33
N ILE A 260 -0.21 13.25 7.49
CA ILE A 260 -0.88 13.06 8.78
C ILE A 260 -1.94 11.96 8.66
N ILE A 261 -2.02 11.11 9.69
CA ILE A 261 -3.07 10.11 9.82
C ILE A 261 -4.05 10.61 10.88
N VAL A 262 -5.32 10.62 10.55
CA VAL A 262 -6.38 11.14 11.40
C VAL A 262 -7.57 10.19 11.47
N GLY A 263 -8.25 10.15 12.61
CA GLY A 263 -9.53 9.48 12.76
C GLY A 263 -10.70 10.36 12.30
N ASP A 264 -11.91 9.80 12.35
CA ASP A 264 -13.16 10.42 11.90
C ASP A 264 -13.44 11.78 12.55
N VAL A 265 -13.38 11.86 13.87
CA VAL A 265 -13.67 13.09 14.64
C VAL A 265 -12.71 14.23 14.25
N VAL A 266 -11.42 13.91 14.17
CA VAL A 266 -10.41 14.91 13.80
C VAL A 266 -10.55 15.34 12.36
N LEU A 267 -10.88 14.42 11.46
CA LEU A 267 -11.08 14.73 10.04
C LEU A 267 -12.23 15.74 9.86
N VAL A 268 -13.36 15.53 10.56
CA VAL A 268 -14.50 16.46 10.53
C VAL A 268 -14.12 17.83 11.09
N ASP A 269 -13.45 17.87 12.25
CA ASP A 269 -12.99 19.12 12.85
C ASP A 269 -11.99 19.87 11.96
N LEU A 270 -11.10 19.14 11.33
CA LEU A 270 -10.07 19.69 10.44
C LEU A 270 -10.70 20.30 9.18
N ILE A 271 -11.67 19.60 8.59
CA ILE A 271 -12.43 20.10 7.45
C ILE A 271 -13.23 21.34 7.83
N THR A 272 -13.97 21.32 8.93
CA THR A 272 -14.82 22.44 9.37
C THR A 272 -13.99 23.66 9.74
N THR A 273 -12.92 23.49 10.51
CA THR A 273 -12.04 24.59 10.94
C THR A 273 -11.32 25.24 9.75
N LEU A 274 -10.94 24.48 8.74
CA LEU A 274 -10.28 24.98 7.53
C LEU A 274 -11.29 25.55 6.53
N MET A 275 -12.52 25.03 6.48
CA MET A 275 -13.58 25.51 5.59
C MET A 275 -14.13 26.87 6.05
N ASP A 276 -14.32 27.12 7.33
CA ASP A 276 -14.89 28.36 7.86
C ASP A 276 -14.13 29.63 7.42
N LYS A 277 -12.84 29.52 7.18
CA LYS A 277 -12.03 30.64 6.71
C LYS A 277 -12.11 30.91 5.21
N ASN A 278 -12.50 29.89 4.43
CA ASN A 278 -12.63 30.02 2.97
C ASN A 278 -14.05 30.36 2.51
N LEU A 279 -15.06 30.06 3.32
CA LEU A 279 -16.47 30.37 3.03
C LEU A 279 -16.79 31.88 3.14
N THR A 280 -15.98 32.68 3.81
CA THR A 280 -16.19 34.13 3.91
C THR A 280 -15.84 34.91 2.65
N ASN A 281 -15.22 34.32 1.66
CA ASN A 281 -15.08 34.88 0.33
C ASN A 281 -16.29 34.51 -0.55
N ALA A 282 -17.40 35.19 -0.37
CA ALA A 282 -18.67 35.02 -1.07
C ALA A 282 -18.63 35.21 -2.62
N ALA A 283 -17.45 35.25 -3.21
CA ALA A 283 -17.28 35.49 -4.65
C ALA A 283 -16.97 34.22 -5.49
N ASN A 284 -16.85 33.03 -4.88
CA ASN A 284 -16.55 31.81 -5.63
C ASN A 284 -17.49 30.65 -5.26
N PRO A 285 -18.47 30.33 -6.13
CA PRO A 285 -19.43 29.23 -5.89
C PRO A 285 -18.88 27.84 -6.15
N GLN A 286 -17.60 27.66 -6.41
CA GLN A 286 -16.97 26.35 -6.52
C GLN A 286 -16.32 25.97 -5.21
N LEU A 287 -16.94 25.05 -4.51
CA LEU A 287 -16.39 24.33 -3.34
C LEU A 287 -15.12 23.57 -3.74
N GLN A 288 -14.01 24.27 -3.87
CA GLN A 288 -12.70 23.65 -3.92
C GLN A 288 -12.14 23.59 -2.50
N PHE A 289 -12.06 22.39 -1.95
CA PHE A 289 -11.32 22.11 -0.74
C PHE A 289 -9.83 22.42 -0.98
N SER A 290 -9.39 23.63 -0.69
CA SER A 290 -7.97 23.96 -0.74
C SER A 290 -7.48 24.28 0.66
N PHE A 291 -6.54 23.48 1.14
CA PHE A 291 -5.80 23.81 2.35
C PHE A 291 -5.06 25.15 2.19
N PRO A 292 -4.86 25.92 3.29
CA PRO A 292 -4.00 27.09 3.27
C PRO A 292 -2.65 26.80 2.61
N ASN A 293 -2.05 27.78 1.95
CA ASN A 293 -0.80 27.60 1.19
C ASN A 293 0.32 26.90 1.98
N VAL A 294 0.36 27.08 3.29
CA VAL A 294 1.32 26.43 4.21
C VAL A 294 1.09 24.92 4.32
N LEU A 295 -0.15 24.46 4.10
CA LEU A 295 -0.55 23.05 4.24
C LEU A 295 -0.84 22.38 2.89
N LYS A 296 -0.57 23.04 1.77
CA LYS A 296 -0.87 22.50 0.42
C LYS A 296 -0.20 21.16 0.14
N ASN A 297 0.94 20.92 0.76
CA ASN A 297 1.72 19.69 0.56
C ASN A 297 1.45 18.65 1.66
N LEU A 298 0.54 18.94 2.60
CA LEU A 298 0.21 18.02 3.67
C LEU A 298 -0.85 17.03 3.17
N LYS A 299 -0.49 15.77 3.15
CA LYS A 299 -1.41 14.68 2.82
C LYS A 299 -2.14 14.22 4.07
N VAL A 300 -3.45 14.14 3.99
CA VAL A 300 -4.29 13.63 5.08
C VAL A 300 -4.74 12.22 4.71
N VAL A 301 -4.40 11.26 5.55
CA VAL A 301 -4.81 9.87 5.44
C VAL A 301 -5.85 9.61 6.53
N TYR A 302 -7.01 9.14 6.13
CA TYR A 302 -8.06 8.71 7.05
C TYR A 302 -7.80 7.27 7.49
N HIS A 303 -7.99 7.01 8.80
CA HIS A 303 -7.87 5.69 9.38
C HIS A 303 -8.93 5.49 10.47
N GLU A 304 -9.84 4.54 10.24
CA GLU A 304 -10.98 4.29 11.13
C GLU A 304 -10.55 3.83 12.53
N GLY A 305 -9.51 2.98 12.59
CA GLY A 305 -8.97 2.42 13.83
C GLY A 305 -8.12 3.41 14.65
N LEU A 306 -7.80 4.61 14.12
CA LEU A 306 -7.09 5.64 14.88
C LEU A 306 -8.03 6.33 15.85
N GLY A 307 -8.45 5.57 16.84
CA GLY A 307 -9.38 6.01 17.86
C GLY A 307 -8.75 6.91 18.92
N LYS A 308 -9.42 6.93 20.06
CA LYS A 308 -8.96 7.66 21.25
C LYS A 308 -7.86 6.86 21.95
N THR A 309 -6.97 7.58 22.64
CA THR A 309 -6.01 6.95 23.58
C THR A 309 -6.75 6.18 24.67
N SER A 310 -6.02 5.36 25.45
CA SER A 310 -6.56 4.66 26.62
C SER A 310 -7.26 5.61 27.63
N GLU A 311 -6.90 6.90 27.61
CA GLU A 311 -7.51 7.95 28.43
C GLU A 311 -8.73 8.61 27.74
N GLY A 312 -9.16 8.11 26.59
CA GLY A 312 -10.30 8.68 25.83
C GLY A 312 -9.99 9.93 25.01
N LYS A 313 -8.72 10.33 24.88
CA LYS A 313 -8.29 11.52 24.14
C LYS A 313 -8.04 11.21 22.68
N THR A 314 -8.43 12.09 21.82
CA THR A 314 -8.23 11.99 20.39
C THR A 314 -6.75 12.20 20.02
N GLN A 315 -6.26 11.46 19.02
CA GLN A 315 -4.86 11.51 18.60
C GLN A 315 -4.71 11.68 17.09
N ILE A 316 -3.62 12.30 16.69
CA ILE A 316 -3.20 12.52 15.30
C ILE A 316 -1.77 11.99 15.18
N ILE A 317 -1.48 11.25 14.14
CA ILE A 317 -0.11 10.82 13.81
C ILE A 317 0.41 11.69 12.68
N GLY A 318 1.55 12.31 12.88
CA GLY A 318 2.30 13.00 11.84
C GLY A 318 3.54 12.22 11.47
N LEU A 319 3.84 12.14 10.17
CA LEU A 319 5.00 11.43 9.66
C LEU A 319 5.64 12.15 8.47
N ALA A 320 6.94 11.98 8.33
CA ALA A 320 7.69 12.31 7.13
C ALA A 320 7.86 11.02 6.33
N LYS A 321 7.06 10.85 5.28
CA LYS A 321 6.92 9.62 4.50
C LYS A 321 8.24 8.93 4.19
N GLU A 322 9.21 9.69 3.63
CA GLU A 322 10.50 9.13 3.17
C GLU A 322 11.33 8.43 4.25
N TYR A 323 11.14 8.83 5.52
CA TYR A 323 12.02 8.40 6.62
C TYR A 323 11.27 7.69 7.74
N ALA A 324 9.95 7.57 7.65
CA ALA A 324 9.15 7.05 8.75
C ALA A 324 9.17 5.53 8.82
N ILE A 325 8.69 4.86 7.78
CA ILE A 325 8.43 3.42 7.79
C ILE A 325 9.10 2.74 6.60
N GLU A 326 9.70 1.58 6.86
CA GLU A 326 10.20 0.62 5.87
C GLU A 326 9.27 -0.60 5.85
N LYS A 327 8.84 -1.02 4.66
CA LYS A 327 8.19 -2.31 4.43
C LYS A 327 9.27 -3.34 4.07
N VAL A 328 9.30 -4.46 4.75
CA VAL A 328 10.21 -5.57 4.49
C VAL A 328 9.38 -6.74 3.97
N ILE A 329 9.74 -7.26 2.80
CA ILE A 329 9.05 -8.37 2.14
C ILE A 329 10.05 -9.53 2.04
N GLU A 330 9.62 -10.72 2.40
CA GLU A 330 10.40 -11.94 2.19
C GLU A 330 10.35 -12.34 0.72
N ALA A 331 11.53 -12.56 0.13
CA ALA A 331 11.63 -13.02 -1.25
C ALA A 331 10.91 -14.38 -1.41
N ASP A 332 10.23 -14.55 -2.54
CA ASP A 332 9.51 -15.78 -2.91
C ASP A 332 8.42 -16.24 -1.90
N SER A 333 8.05 -15.38 -0.93
CA SER A 333 7.00 -15.68 0.05
C SER A 333 5.59 -15.61 -0.55
N MET A 334 5.44 -15.00 -1.72
CA MET A 334 4.15 -14.84 -2.37
C MET A 334 3.65 -16.17 -2.93
N ILE A 335 2.74 -16.83 -2.20
CA ILE A 335 2.12 -18.09 -2.60
C ILE A 335 0.75 -17.78 -3.20
N ARG A 336 0.47 -18.41 -4.34
CA ARG A 336 -0.78 -18.28 -5.08
C ARG A 336 -1.33 -19.66 -5.35
N GLU A 337 -2.45 -19.97 -4.73
CA GLU A 337 -3.07 -21.30 -4.84
C GLU A 337 -4.54 -21.18 -5.21
N THR A 338 -5.02 -22.15 -5.95
CA THR A 338 -6.45 -22.29 -6.25
C THR A 338 -6.89 -23.69 -5.88
N GLU A 339 -8.03 -23.77 -5.21
CA GLU A 339 -8.62 -25.03 -4.75
C GLU A 339 -10.05 -25.15 -5.25
N ARG A 340 -10.44 -26.38 -5.59
CA ARG A 340 -11.81 -26.74 -5.92
C ARG A 340 -12.38 -27.67 -4.85
N ILE A 341 -13.42 -27.23 -4.16
CA ILE A 341 -14.10 -28.03 -3.16
C ILE A 341 -15.40 -28.58 -3.76
N MET A 342 -15.34 -29.86 -4.17
CA MET A 342 -16.49 -30.50 -4.83
C MET A 342 -17.67 -30.68 -3.87
N ALA A 343 -17.41 -30.94 -2.59
CA ALA A 343 -18.43 -31.14 -1.58
C ALA A 343 -19.37 -29.94 -1.43
N ASN A 344 -18.82 -28.74 -1.49
CA ASN A 344 -19.57 -27.48 -1.32
C ASN A 344 -19.83 -26.77 -2.65
N GLN A 345 -19.39 -27.36 -3.77
CA GLN A 345 -19.47 -26.75 -5.11
C GLN A 345 -18.90 -25.33 -5.15
N THR A 346 -17.73 -25.14 -4.52
CA THR A 346 -17.03 -23.86 -4.47
C THR A 346 -15.66 -23.93 -5.11
N GLN A 347 -15.20 -22.77 -5.56
CA GLN A 347 -13.84 -22.55 -6.04
C GLN A 347 -13.21 -21.49 -5.15
N ARG A 348 -11.98 -21.73 -4.69
CA ARG A 348 -11.21 -20.80 -3.87
C ARG A 348 -9.92 -20.41 -4.56
N ALA A 349 -9.52 -19.17 -4.36
CA ALA A 349 -8.20 -18.67 -4.74
C ALA A 349 -7.57 -17.98 -3.52
N TYR A 350 -6.32 -18.29 -3.24
CA TYR A 350 -5.57 -17.76 -2.12
C TYR A 350 -4.35 -17.00 -2.61
N LEU A 351 -4.10 -15.87 -1.98
CA LEU A 351 -2.86 -15.11 -2.12
C LEU A 351 -2.30 -14.90 -0.73
N THR A 352 -1.03 -15.27 -0.51
CA THR A 352 -0.33 -14.98 0.74
C THR A 352 1.00 -14.33 0.47
N GLU A 353 1.43 -13.44 1.35
CA GLU A 353 2.71 -12.73 1.32
C GLU A 353 3.23 -12.59 2.75
N ASN A 354 4.54 -12.74 2.95
CA ASN A 354 5.18 -12.47 4.22
C ASN A 354 5.79 -11.08 4.19
N ALA A 355 5.32 -10.19 5.04
CA ALA A 355 5.78 -8.82 5.15
C ALA A 355 5.91 -8.36 6.60
N GLY A 356 6.74 -7.36 6.82
CA GLY A 356 6.90 -6.72 8.12
C GLY A 356 7.11 -5.23 7.95
N PHE A 357 6.84 -4.47 9.00
CA PHE A 357 7.03 -3.03 9.03
C PHE A 357 7.97 -2.65 10.16
N SER A 358 8.86 -1.70 9.90
CA SER A 358 9.79 -1.18 10.91
C SER A 358 9.98 0.32 10.74
N LYS A 359 10.38 0.99 11.82
CA LYS A 359 10.73 2.41 11.79
C LYS A 359 12.11 2.62 11.20
N LEU A 360 12.21 3.45 10.18
CA LEU A 360 13.50 3.81 9.58
C LEU A 360 14.24 4.85 10.43
N ASP A 361 13.55 5.93 10.83
CA ASP A 361 14.02 6.91 11.81
C ASP A 361 12.90 7.20 12.81
N ALA A 362 13.14 6.92 14.09
CA ALA A 362 12.17 7.14 15.17
C ALA A 362 11.71 8.61 15.30
N ARG A 363 12.46 9.56 14.72
CA ARG A 363 12.14 10.99 14.73
C ARG A 363 11.30 11.44 13.54
N ALA A 364 11.14 10.57 12.54
CA ALA A 364 10.36 10.85 11.34
C ALA A 364 8.85 10.70 11.57
N SER A 365 8.44 10.29 12.76
CA SER A 365 7.03 10.21 13.18
C SER A 365 6.83 10.82 14.55
N SER A 366 5.64 11.34 14.83
CA SER A 366 5.22 11.76 16.17
C SER A 366 3.70 11.70 16.31
N ILE A 367 3.24 11.72 17.54
CA ILE A 367 1.83 11.66 17.89
C ILE A 367 1.44 12.99 18.55
N LEU A 368 0.34 13.59 18.10
CA LEU A 368 -0.29 14.71 18.76
C LEU A 368 -1.55 14.22 19.46
N VAL A 369 -1.63 14.39 20.78
CA VAL A 369 -2.81 14.09 21.58
C VAL A 369 -3.55 15.36 21.85
N LEU A 370 -4.84 15.39 21.52
CA LEU A 370 -5.77 16.49 21.82
C LEU A 370 -6.30 16.29 23.25
N ASP A 371 -5.56 16.81 24.23
CA ASP A 371 -5.80 16.63 25.66
C ASP A 371 -6.76 17.65 26.29
#